data_14d30df62f36c96da8fd95b446d040a5
#
_entry.id   14d30df62f36c96da8fd95b446d040a5
#
_cell.length_a   1.000
_cell.length_b   1.000
_cell.length_c   1.000
_cell.angle_alpha   90.00
_cell.angle_beta   90.00
_cell.angle_gamma   90.00
#
_symmetry.space_group_name_H-M   'P 1'
#
loop_
_entity.id
_entity.type
_entity.pdbx_description
1 polymer ?
#
loop_
_entity_poly.entity_id
_entity_poly.type
_entity_poly.pdbx_seq_one_letter_code
_entity_poly.pdbx_strand_id
1 'polypeptide(L)'
;MKKLENRQLLIVFTTLIFIALAGWTALGSLIPQGLSYVDYIERYGLKGANTIRALGIDGVYTHPMMWILGTLFVLLLGYYLGSLLKARLKKQPSFLARFILHLGLGLVILASGIVAYTSEEVPLELAIGEKKAFVEGAFSGVSVTLEDFKVDFYDDGTPKQYRAKVALQVGKDNIESDIQVNEPLYFKGYRLYQDNYAWEVFGWVKQKDKKQDFQLKLGEGLDVNGAQLIMLFVPNYEAGKEEPIKPRPDKPHLLVRYQTDEERQEAFIPLGKTKKIGDVEIFFEKYQPYSGLYLKKAKGLEVLKLGYFLLILGVGLGYFSFLRRGRR
;
A
#
# COMPACT_ATOMS: atom_id res chain seq x y z
N MET A 1 18.03 -24.00 44.72
CA MET A 1 16.99 -24.71 43.95
C MET A 1 15.87 -23.76 43.48
N LYS A 2 15.03 -23.14 44.29
CA LYS A 2 13.95 -22.21 43.88
C LYS A 2 14.34 -21.10 42.89
N LYS A 3 15.55 -20.54 42.95
CA LYS A 3 16.02 -19.47 42.06
C LYS A 3 16.36 -19.96 40.64
N LEU A 4 16.75 -21.22 40.49
CA LEU A 4 17.00 -21.89 39.21
C LEU A 4 15.67 -22.28 38.53
N GLU A 5 14.70 -22.79 39.29
CA GLU A 5 13.37 -23.14 38.81
C GLU A 5 12.61 -21.93 38.27
N ASN A 6 12.65 -20.78 38.98
CA ASN A 6 12.03 -19.53 38.52
C ASN A 6 12.68 -18.98 37.23
N ARG A 7 13.98 -19.20 37.03
CA ARG A 7 14.67 -18.79 35.80
C ARG A 7 14.31 -19.68 34.62
N GLN A 8 14.17 -20.97 34.83
CA GLN A 8 13.73 -21.92 33.78
C GLN A 8 12.29 -21.66 33.37
N LEU A 9 11.40 -21.46 34.36
CA LEU A 9 10.00 -21.09 34.10
C LEU A 9 9.88 -19.79 33.27
N LEU A 10 10.68 -18.76 33.61
CA LEU A 10 10.67 -17.51 32.86
C LEU A 10 11.11 -17.71 31.39
N ILE A 11 12.14 -18.52 31.16
CA ILE A 11 12.60 -18.83 29.79
C ILE A 11 11.51 -19.57 29.02
N VAL A 12 10.91 -20.60 29.60
CA VAL A 12 9.83 -21.35 28.96
C VAL A 12 8.64 -20.44 28.62
N PHE A 13 8.22 -19.60 29.57
CA PHE A 13 7.11 -18.69 29.39
C PHE A 13 7.38 -17.66 28.27
N THR A 14 8.60 -17.07 28.26
CA THR A 14 9.02 -16.13 27.22
C THR A 14 9.05 -16.81 25.84
N THR A 15 9.54 -18.05 25.77
CA THR A 15 9.57 -18.83 24.53
C THR A 15 8.17 -19.13 24.02
N LEU A 16 7.23 -19.49 24.90
CA LEU A 16 5.84 -19.74 24.53
C LEU A 16 5.15 -18.48 23.99
N ILE A 17 5.36 -17.33 24.64
CA ILE A 17 4.82 -16.04 24.14
C ILE A 17 5.42 -15.70 22.77
N PHE A 18 6.73 -15.89 22.60
CA PHE A 18 7.38 -15.66 21.31
C PHE A 18 6.81 -16.56 20.20
N ILE A 19 6.63 -17.85 20.48
CA ILE A 19 6.02 -18.80 19.53
C ILE A 19 4.58 -18.40 19.21
N ALA A 20 3.79 -18.01 20.21
CA ALA A 20 2.43 -17.54 20.01
C ALA A 20 2.37 -16.27 19.16
N LEU A 21 3.25 -15.31 19.43
CA LEU A 21 3.37 -14.07 18.66
C LEU A 21 3.79 -14.36 17.20
N ALA A 22 4.79 -15.23 17.01
CA ALA A 22 5.24 -15.63 15.67
C ALA A 22 4.13 -16.37 14.90
N GLY A 23 3.42 -17.27 15.54
CA GLY A 23 2.28 -17.97 14.94
C GLY A 23 1.13 -17.03 14.55
N TRP A 24 0.81 -16.07 15.45
CA TRP A 24 -0.21 -15.06 15.19
C TRP A 24 0.15 -14.16 14.01
N THR A 25 1.39 -13.66 13.95
CA THR A 25 1.86 -12.84 12.83
C THR A 25 1.94 -13.62 11.51
N ALA A 26 2.28 -14.92 11.57
CA ALA A 26 2.27 -15.78 10.39
C ALA A 26 0.87 -15.91 9.79
N LEU A 27 -0.18 -16.03 10.62
CA LEU A 27 -1.58 -16.02 10.15
C LEU A 27 -1.91 -14.73 9.40
N GLY A 28 -1.49 -13.58 9.91
CA GLY A 28 -1.68 -12.27 9.24
C GLY A 28 -0.95 -12.15 7.91
N SER A 29 0.13 -12.89 7.72
CA SER A 29 0.87 -12.92 6.43
C SER A 29 0.25 -13.88 5.41
N LEU A 30 -0.44 -14.92 5.87
CA LEU A 30 -1.07 -15.93 5.02
C LEU A 30 -2.47 -15.53 4.56
N ILE A 31 -3.18 -14.76 5.38
CA ILE A 31 -4.55 -14.32 5.10
C ILE A 31 -4.50 -12.84 4.73
N PRO A 32 -5.00 -12.44 3.54
CA PRO A 32 -5.11 -11.03 3.18
C PRO A 32 -5.87 -10.25 4.25
N GLN A 33 -5.37 -9.10 4.63
CA GLN A 33 -5.91 -8.28 5.71
C GLN A 33 -6.81 -7.18 5.17
N GLY A 34 -7.92 -6.89 5.87
CA GLY A 34 -8.76 -5.73 5.58
C GLY A 34 -9.61 -5.81 4.30
N LEU A 35 -9.78 -7.00 3.72
CA LEU A 35 -10.66 -7.18 2.56
C LEU A 35 -12.14 -7.04 2.96
N SER A 36 -13.00 -6.75 1.98
CA SER A 36 -14.45 -6.79 2.18
C SER A 36 -14.92 -8.22 2.47
N TYR A 37 -16.10 -8.35 3.10
CA TYR A 37 -16.65 -9.68 3.38
C TYR A 37 -16.97 -10.47 2.10
N VAL A 38 -17.35 -9.77 1.05
CA VAL A 38 -17.63 -10.37 -0.27
C VAL A 38 -16.36 -10.97 -0.86
N ASP A 39 -15.23 -10.22 -0.81
CA ASP A 39 -13.93 -10.70 -1.31
C ASP A 39 -13.45 -11.95 -0.54
N TYR A 40 -13.71 -12.01 0.79
CA TYR A 40 -13.43 -13.23 1.56
C TYR A 40 -14.31 -14.41 1.16
N ILE A 41 -15.59 -14.18 0.83
CA ILE A 41 -16.49 -15.23 0.31
C ILE A 41 -16.01 -15.75 -1.03
N GLU A 42 -15.64 -14.86 -1.94
CA GLU A 42 -15.13 -15.24 -3.26
C GLU A 42 -13.86 -16.08 -3.17
N ARG A 43 -12.97 -15.74 -2.24
CA ARG A 43 -11.66 -16.39 -2.11
C ARG A 43 -11.68 -17.68 -1.30
N TYR A 44 -12.47 -17.74 -0.21
CA TYR A 44 -12.45 -18.82 0.77
C TYR A 44 -13.81 -19.53 0.96
N GLY A 45 -14.82 -19.12 0.20
CA GLY A 45 -16.18 -19.57 0.37
C GLY A 45 -16.85 -19.03 1.64
N LEU A 46 -18.18 -19.21 1.76
CA LEU A 46 -18.97 -18.68 2.87
C LEU A 46 -18.49 -19.18 4.24
N LYS A 47 -18.15 -20.47 4.36
CA LYS A 47 -17.64 -21.04 5.63
C LYS A 47 -16.28 -20.48 6.00
N GLY A 48 -15.37 -20.35 5.04
CA GLY A 48 -14.04 -19.78 5.25
C GLY A 48 -14.12 -18.31 5.68
N ALA A 49 -14.90 -17.49 4.99
CA ALA A 49 -15.12 -16.09 5.32
C ALA A 49 -15.68 -15.91 6.75
N ASN A 50 -16.68 -16.73 7.13
CA ASN A 50 -17.25 -16.70 8.46
C ASN A 50 -16.22 -17.08 9.54
N THR A 51 -15.39 -18.08 9.29
CA THR A 51 -14.34 -18.51 10.23
C THR A 51 -13.28 -17.42 10.39
N ILE A 52 -12.82 -16.82 9.29
CA ILE A 52 -11.84 -15.72 9.29
C ILE A 52 -12.33 -14.56 10.16
N ARG A 53 -13.60 -14.13 9.96
CA ARG A 53 -14.19 -13.05 10.77
C ARG A 53 -14.44 -13.43 12.21
N ALA A 54 -14.97 -14.62 12.46
CA ALA A 54 -15.26 -15.08 13.83
C ALA A 54 -13.99 -15.17 14.70
N LEU A 55 -12.85 -15.50 14.10
CA LEU A 55 -11.54 -15.55 14.76
C LEU A 55 -10.80 -14.20 14.75
N GLY A 56 -11.31 -13.18 14.04
CA GLY A 56 -10.65 -11.86 13.91
C GLY A 56 -9.31 -11.92 13.17
N ILE A 57 -9.10 -12.93 12.32
CA ILE A 57 -7.85 -13.09 11.55
C ILE A 57 -7.86 -12.33 10.22
N ASP A 58 -8.94 -11.61 9.91
CA ASP A 58 -9.05 -10.56 8.90
C ASP A 58 -8.37 -9.25 9.32
N GLY A 59 -8.05 -9.09 10.61
CA GLY A 59 -7.38 -7.94 11.19
C GLY A 59 -6.31 -8.32 12.22
N VAL A 60 -5.46 -9.31 11.93
CA VAL A 60 -4.45 -9.86 12.85
C VAL A 60 -3.60 -8.79 13.51
N TYR A 61 -3.14 -7.80 12.75
CA TYR A 61 -2.21 -6.77 13.23
C TYR A 61 -2.88 -5.70 14.10
N THR A 62 -4.19 -5.55 13.99
CA THR A 62 -5.00 -4.63 14.81
C THR A 62 -5.75 -5.35 15.93
N HIS A 63 -5.75 -6.68 15.92
CA HIS A 63 -6.47 -7.50 16.88
C HIS A 63 -5.92 -7.35 18.31
N PRO A 64 -6.76 -7.30 19.36
CA PRO A 64 -6.30 -7.18 20.75
C PRO A 64 -5.25 -8.22 21.17
N MET A 65 -5.33 -9.45 20.65
CA MET A 65 -4.34 -10.50 20.90
C MET A 65 -2.92 -10.07 20.55
N MET A 66 -2.74 -9.38 19.41
CA MET A 66 -1.45 -8.85 18.99
C MET A 66 -0.86 -7.88 20.02
N TRP A 67 -1.70 -6.98 20.52
CA TRP A 67 -1.30 -6.00 21.55
C TRP A 67 -0.97 -6.65 22.89
N ILE A 68 -1.77 -7.64 23.31
CA ILE A 68 -1.53 -8.38 24.55
C ILE A 68 -0.22 -9.14 24.48
N LEU A 69 -0.02 -9.97 23.44
CA LEU A 69 1.21 -10.77 23.28
C LEU A 69 2.44 -9.88 23.12
N GLY A 70 2.35 -8.83 22.31
CA GLY A 70 3.45 -7.86 22.11
C GLY A 70 3.83 -7.15 23.40
N THR A 71 2.85 -6.68 24.17
CA THR A 71 3.08 -6.02 25.47
C THR A 71 3.73 -6.96 26.47
N LEU A 72 3.20 -8.19 26.62
CA LEU A 72 3.79 -9.20 27.50
C LEU A 72 5.23 -9.52 27.11
N PHE A 73 5.50 -9.66 25.83
CA PHE A 73 6.85 -9.92 25.33
C PHE A 73 7.81 -8.77 25.65
N VAL A 74 7.39 -7.52 25.43
CA VAL A 74 8.21 -6.32 25.75
C VAL A 74 8.49 -6.21 27.24
N LEU A 75 7.50 -6.49 28.09
CA LEU A 75 7.69 -6.49 29.55
C LEU A 75 8.70 -7.54 30.00
N LEU A 76 8.61 -8.76 29.47
CA LEU A 76 9.57 -9.85 29.75
C LEU A 76 10.99 -9.49 29.27
N LEU A 77 11.07 -8.89 28.08
CA LEU A 77 12.33 -8.41 27.52
C LEU A 77 12.95 -7.31 28.38
N GLY A 78 12.13 -6.34 28.83
CA GLY A 78 12.57 -5.30 29.77
C GLY A 78 13.08 -5.87 31.11
N TYR A 79 12.38 -6.85 31.67
CA TYR A 79 12.83 -7.60 32.85
C TYR A 79 14.18 -8.28 32.61
N TYR A 80 14.34 -8.96 31.47
CA TYR A 80 15.59 -9.60 31.09
C TYR A 80 16.73 -8.59 30.97
N LEU A 81 16.53 -7.47 30.27
CA LEU A 81 17.53 -6.40 30.15
C LEU A 81 17.92 -5.82 31.52
N GLY A 82 16.95 -5.57 32.40
CA GLY A 82 17.18 -5.13 33.76
C GLY A 82 17.97 -6.13 34.57
N SER A 83 17.71 -7.44 34.41
CA SER A 83 18.47 -8.50 35.07
C SER A 83 19.93 -8.59 34.59
N LEU A 84 20.18 -8.38 33.31
CA LEU A 84 21.53 -8.29 32.73
C LEU A 84 22.32 -7.14 33.35
N LEU A 85 21.73 -5.97 33.50
CA LEU A 85 22.36 -4.81 34.09
C LEU A 85 22.71 -5.03 35.57
N LYS A 86 21.80 -5.63 36.36
CA LYS A 86 21.98 -5.94 37.79
C LYS A 86 23.06 -7.00 38.05
N ALA A 87 23.13 -8.00 37.16
CA ALA A 87 24.01 -9.16 37.36
C ALA A 87 25.53 -8.86 37.19
N ARG A 88 25.95 -7.60 37.00
CA ARG A 88 27.34 -7.19 36.74
C ARG A 88 28.06 -8.03 35.67
N LEU A 89 27.30 -8.56 34.71
CA LEU A 89 27.84 -9.36 33.61
C LEU A 89 28.68 -8.52 32.64
N LYS A 90 28.99 -7.27 32.98
CA LYS A 90 29.81 -6.29 32.24
C LYS A 90 31.19 -6.80 31.89
N LYS A 91 31.75 -7.74 32.70
CA LYS A 91 33.05 -8.36 32.43
C LYS A 91 33.00 -9.49 31.37
N GLN A 92 31.84 -9.96 30.97
CA GLN A 92 31.73 -11.02 29.96
C GLN A 92 31.75 -10.41 28.54
N PRO A 93 32.64 -10.87 27.64
CA PRO A 93 32.71 -10.35 26.26
C PRO A 93 31.40 -10.37 25.49
N SER A 94 30.49 -11.29 25.83
CA SER A 94 29.17 -11.43 25.20
C SER A 94 28.07 -10.57 25.85
N PHE A 95 28.37 -9.82 26.92
CA PHE A 95 27.36 -8.98 27.59
C PHE A 95 26.84 -7.90 26.65
N LEU A 96 27.75 -7.13 26.04
CA LEU A 96 27.39 -6.02 25.14
C LEU A 96 26.60 -6.50 23.94
N ALA A 97 27.02 -7.59 23.31
CA ALA A 97 26.30 -8.19 22.19
C ALA A 97 24.88 -8.58 22.57
N ARG A 98 24.69 -9.28 23.70
CA ARG A 98 23.35 -9.67 24.17
C ARG A 98 22.48 -8.47 24.52
N PHE A 99 23.06 -7.47 25.19
CA PHE A 99 22.33 -6.27 25.57
C PHE A 99 21.85 -5.49 24.34
N ILE A 100 22.74 -5.22 23.37
CA ILE A 100 22.42 -4.50 22.13
C ILE A 100 21.37 -5.26 21.32
N LEU A 101 21.53 -6.58 21.17
CA LEU A 101 20.57 -7.43 20.44
C LEU A 101 19.16 -7.33 21.02
N HIS A 102 19.01 -7.51 22.33
CA HIS A 102 17.69 -7.51 22.95
C HIS A 102 17.10 -6.10 23.07
N LEU A 103 17.94 -5.07 23.22
CA LEU A 103 17.50 -3.68 23.14
C LEU A 103 16.96 -3.37 21.74
N GLY A 104 17.69 -3.78 20.69
CA GLY A 104 17.25 -3.64 19.29
C GLY A 104 15.91 -4.35 19.05
N LEU A 105 15.76 -5.57 19.54
CA LEU A 105 14.50 -6.32 19.44
C LEU A 105 13.34 -5.60 20.14
N GLY A 106 13.55 -5.09 21.32
CA GLY A 106 12.54 -4.32 22.05
C GLY A 106 12.11 -3.05 21.31
N LEU A 107 13.09 -2.32 20.76
CA LEU A 107 12.81 -1.13 19.95
C LEU A 107 12.04 -1.45 18.68
N VAL A 108 12.38 -2.55 17.97
CA VAL A 108 11.64 -2.98 16.78
C VAL A 108 10.20 -3.27 17.12
N ILE A 109 9.92 -4.04 18.16
CA ILE A 109 8.54 -4.40 18.54
C ILE A 109 7.74 -3.16 18.96
N LEU A 110 8.30 -2.32 19.84
CA LEU A 110 7.64 -1.08 20.27
C LEU A 110 7.38 -0.12 19.11
N ALA A 111 8.41 0.10 18.27
CA ALA A 111 8.29 1.00 17.13
C ALA A 111 7.31 0.45 16.07
N SER A 112 7.28 -0.87 15.84
CA SER A 112 6.29 -1.50 14.95
C SER A 112 4.86 -1.25 15.44
N GLY A 113 4.62 -1.37 16.75
CA GLY A 113 3.33 -1.03 17.35
C GLY A 113 2.96 0.45 17.15
N ILE A 114 3.90 1.38 17.39
CA ILE A 114 3.68 2.82 17.16
C ILE A 114 3.38 3.10 15.68
N VAL A 115 4.16 2.50 14.76
CA VAL A 115 3.95 2.65 13.31
C VAL A 115 2.56 2.13 12.93
N ALA A 116 2.19 0.94 13.36
CA ALA A 116 0.88 0.36 13.05
C ALA A 116 -0.29 1.22 13.56
N TYR A 117 -0.17 1.77 14.78
CA TYR A 117 -1.19 2.61 15.38
C TYR A 117 -1.28 4.01 14.77
N THR A 118 -0.16 4.56 14.31
CA THR A 118 -0.06 5.95 13.80
C THR A 118 0.04 6.03 12.29
N SER A 119 -0.02 4.89 11.59
CA SER A 119 0.02 4.88 10.14
C SER A 119 -1.29 5.39 9.58
N GLU A 120 -1.17 6.43 8.76
CA GLU A 120 -2.27 6.99 7.99
C GLU A 120 -1.86 6.99 6.52
N GLU A 121 -2.82 6.71 5.65
CA GLU A 121 -2.61 6.69 4.22
C GLU A 121 -3.83 7.24 3.49
N VAL A 122 -3.58 7.85 2.35
CA VAL A 122 -4.62 8.35 1.47
C VAL A 122 -4.27 8.02 0.02
N PRO A 123 -5.19 7.39 -0.72
CA PRO A 123 -5.03 7.20 -2.15
C PRO A 123 -5.25 8.53 -2.88
N LEU A 124 -4.52 8.73 -3.97
CA LEU A 124 -4.58 9.89 -4.84
C LEU A 124 -4.62 9.42 -6.27
N GLU A 125 -5.54 9.97 -7.04
CA GLU A 125 -5.60 9.79 -8.49
C GLU A 125 -5.40 11.15 -9.14
N LEU A 126 -4.20 11.37 -9.70
CA LEU A 126 -3.83 12.66 -10.26
C LEU A 126 -3.56 12.54 -11.76
N ALA A 127 -4.21 13.42 -12.52
CA ALA A 127 -3.87 13.72 -13.90
C ALA A 127 -2.62 14.59 -13.97
N ILE A 128 -1.95 14.61 -15.13
CA ILE A 128 -0.79 15.47 -15.36
C ILE A 128 -1.21 16.94 -15.23
N GLY A 129 -0.49 17.69 -14.38
CA GLY A 129 -0.79 19.07 -14.02
C GLY A 129 -1.77 19.21 -12.84
N GLU A 130 -2.38 18.13 -12.38
CA GLU A 130 -3.35 18.17 -11.25
C GLU A 130 -2.62 18.30 -9.92
N LYS A 131 -3.17 19.16 -9.03
CA LYS A 131 -2.71 19.37 -7.65
C LYS A 131 -3.80 18.98 -6.66
N LYS A 132 -3.48 18.08 -5.74
CA LYS A 132 -4.32 17.76 -4.58
C LYS A 132 -3.74 18.39 -3.32
N ALA A 133 -4.50 19.26 -2.67
CA ALA A 133 -4.14 19.88 -1.40
C ALA A 133 -5.06 19.36 -0.28
N PHE A 134 -4.48 19.11 0.90
CA PHE A 134 -5.19 18.66 2.08
C PHE A 134 -5.30 19.82 3.08
N VAL A 135 -6.51 20.22 3.39
CA VAL A 135 -6.80 21.33 4.32
C VAL A 135 -7.08 20.83 5.74
N GLU A 136 -7.46 19.55 5.88
CA GLU A 136 -7.87 18.92 7.14
C GLU A 136 -7.24 17.54 7.33
N GLY A 137 -7.34 17.00 8.56
CA GLY A 137 -6.90 15.66 8.90
C GLY A 137 -5.39 15.53 9.05
N ALA A 138 -4.90 14.30 8.98
CA ALA A 138 -3.50 13.95 9.20
C ALA A 138 -2.53 14.56 8.18
N PHE A 139 -3.03 14.87 6.99
CA PHE A 139 -2.26 15.42 5.88
C PHE A 139 -2.45 16.94 5.73
N SER A 140 -3.10 17.62 6.70
CA SER A 140 -3.31 19.06 6.65
C SER A 140 -2.00 19.83 6.38
N GLY A 141 -2.05 20.80 5.45
CA GLY A 141 -0.89 21.59 5.03
C GLY A 141 0.04 20.87 4.05
N VAL A 142 -0.38 19.70 3.54
CA VAL A 142 0.34 18.95 2.50
C VAL A 142 -0.37 19.12 1.16
N SER A 143 0.40 19.21 0.07
CA SER A 143 -0.14 19.07 -1.27
C SER A 143 0.79 18.27 -2.16
N VAL A 144 0.18 17.53 -3.09
CA VAL A 144 0.88 16.72 -4.11
C VAL A 144 0.46 17.23 -5.48
N THR A 145 1.42 17.47 -6.36
CA THR A 145 1.19 17.82 -7.76
C THR A 145 1.83 16.76 -8.63
N LEU A 146 1.13 16.27 -9.63
CA LEU A 146 1.70 15.40 -10.66
C LEU A 146 2.16 16.29 -11.84
N GLU A 147 3.47 16.36 -12.08
CA GLU A 147 4.04 17.20 -13.14
C GLU A 147 4.17 16.48 -14.49
N ASP A 148 4.56 15.20 -14.45
CA ASP A 148 4.65 14.32 -15.63
C ASP A 148 4.38 12.86 -15.19
N PHE A 149 3.89 12.05 -16.14
CA PHE A 149 3.64 10.64 -15.89
C PHE A 149 3.81 9.82 -17.16
N LYS A 150 4.57 8.72 -17.05
CA LYS A 150 4.86 7.82 -18.16
C LYS A 150 4.71 6.36 -17.74
N VAL A 151 4.16 5.57 -18.65
CA VAL A 151 4.06 4.11 -18.52
C VAL A 151 4.95 3.48 -19.58
N ASP A 152 5.95 2.72 -19.15
CA ASP A 152 6.76 1.88 -20.03
C ASP A 152 6.12 0.50 -20.14
N PHE A 153 6.18 -0.09 -21.32
CA PHE A 153 5.63 -1.42 -21.60
C PHE A 153 6.70 -2.38 -22.09
N TYR A 154 6.52 -3.66 -21.80
CA TYR A 154 7.25 -4.74 -22.44
C TYR A 154 6.76 -4.94 -23.90
N ASP A 155 7.48 -5.73 -24.66
CA ASP A 155 7.14 -6.03 -26.07
C ASP A 155 5.80 -6.76 -26.20
N ASP A 156 5.42 -7.55 -25.21
CA ASP A 156 4.12 -8.24 -25.14
C ASP A 156 2.93 -7.31 -24.80
N GLY A 157 3.22 -6.02 -24.50
CA GLY A 157 2.23 -5.00 -24.14
C GLY A 157 1.86 -4.97 -22.67
N THR A 158 2.50 -5.76 -21.80
CA THR A 158 2.33 -5.66 -20.34
C THR A 158 3.11 -4.46 -19.78
N PRO A 159 2.61 -3.80 -18.69
CA PRO A 159 3.32 -2.70 -18.08
C PRO A 159 4.66 -3.14 -17.50
N LYS A 160 5.72 -2.39 -17.80
CA LYS A 160 7.07 -2.62 -17.30
C LYS A 160 7.39 -1.75 -16.09
N GLN A 161 7.04 -0.47 -16.16
CA GLN A 161 7.31 0.52 -15.13
C GLN A 161 6.40 1.73 -15.26
N TYR A 162 6.05 2.34 -14.12
CA TYR A 162 5.35 3.61 -14.04
C TYR A 162 6.30 4.65 -13.44
N ARG A 163 6.44 5.80 -14.09
CA ARG A 163 7.29 6.90 -13.63
C ARG A 163 6.45 8.15 -13.50
N ALA A 164 6.44 8.72 -12.32
CA ALA A 164 5.76 9.96 -12.03
C ALA A 164 6.77 11.02 -11.60
N LYS A 165 6.74 12.19 -12.24
CA LYS A 165 7.41 13.38 -11.73
C LYS A 165 6.43 14.12 -10.84
N VAL A 166 6.77 14.27 -9.56
CA VAL A 166 5.87 14.81 -8.54
C VAL A 166 6.52 15.95 -7.78
N ALA A 167 5.71 16.94 -7.41
CA ALA A 167 6.06 17.95 -6.42
C ALA A 167 5.28 17.69 -5.12
N LEU A 168 5.98 17.50 -4.00
CA LEU A 168 5.43 17.33 -2.67
C LEU A 168 5.72 18.56 -1.82
N GLN A 169 4.68 19.29 -1.43
CA GLN A 169 4.76 20.44 -0.54
C GLN A 169 4.29 20.05 0.87
N VAL A 170 5.09 20.40 1.88
CA VAL A 170 4.76 20.21 3.29
C VAL A 170 4.95 21.55 4.02
N GLY A 171 3.86 22.22 4.32
CA GLY A 171 3.87 23.58 4.84
C GLY A 171 4.50 24.55 3.84
N LYS A 172 5.66 25.14 4.20
CA LYS A 172 6.41 26.07 3.34
C LYS A 172 7.50 25.40 2.50
N ASP A 173 7.79 24.13 2.74
CA ASP A 173 8.87 23.41 2.08
C ASP A 173 8.33 22.59 0.90
N ASN A 174 9.05 22.58 -0.19
CA ASN A 174 8.72 21.85 -1.40
C ASN A 174 9.89 20.98 -1.86
N ILE A 175 9.59 19.82 -2.44
CA ILE A 175 10.56 18.96 -3.10
C ILE A 175 9.94 18.40 -4.39
N GLU A 176 10.69 18.40 -5.45
CA GLU A 176 10.38 17.72 -6.71
C GLU A 176 11.20 16.43 -6.79
N SER A 177 10.60 15.38 -7.30
CA SER A 177 11.29 14.09 -7.47
C SER A 177 10.61 13.25 -8.54
N ASP A 178 11.41 12.45 -9.21
CA ASP A 178 10.91 11.31 -9.98
C ASP A 178 10.70 10.13 -9.04
N ILE A 179 9.52 9.54 -9.09
CA ILE A 179 9.18 8.32 -8.34
C ILE A 179 8.73 7.22 -9.30
N GLN A 180 8.94 5.99 -8.88
CA GLN A 180 8.50 4.81 -9.61
C GLN A 180 8.09 3.69 -8.65
N VAL A 181 7.55 2.60 -9.17
CA VAL A 181 7.18 1.44 -8.36
C VAL A 181 8.40 0.96 -7.56
N ASN A 182 8.24 0.79 -6.25
CA ASN A 182 9.27 0.44 -5.26
C ASN A 182 10.35 1.52 -4.98
N GLU A 183 10.25 2.71 -5.58
CA GLU A 183 11.14 3.85 -5.31
C GLU A 183 10.33 5.08 -4.89
N PRO A 184 9.81 5.11 -3.66
CA PRO A 184 8.99 6.20 -3.17
C PRO A 184 9.81 7.44 -2.79
N LEU A 185 9.17 8.61 -2.84
CA LEU A 185 9.71 9.84 -2.27
C LEU A 185 9.54 9.85 -0.75
N TYR A 186 10.62 10.18 -0.03
CA TYR A 186 10.64 10.40 1.42
C TYR A 186 10.90 11.86 1.71
N PHE A 187 9.97 12.53 2.38
CA PHE A 187 10.15 13.94 2.73
C PHE A 187 9.40 14.29 4.02
N LYS A 188 10.13 14.82 5.02
CA LYS A 188 9.55 15.31 6.31
C LYS A 188 8.58 14.36 7.00
N GLY A 189 8.88 13.05 6.97
CA GLY A 189 8.05 12.01 7.59
C GLY A 189 6.89 11.53 6.73
N TYR A 190 6.70 12.11 5.55
CA TYR A 190 5.77 11.62 4.55
C TYR A 190 6.47 10.70 3.55
N ARG A 191 5.70 9.81 2.96
CA ARG A 191 6.13 8.89 1.92
C ARG A 191 5.11 8.90 0.81
N LEU A 192 5.54 9.19 -0.41
CA LEU A 192 4.70 9.19 -1.59
C LEU A 192 5.12 8.03 -2.49
N TYR A 193 4.20 7.10 -2.69
CA TYR A 193 4.41 5.89 -3.48
C TYR A 193 3.69 5.99 -4.82
N GLN A 194 4.33 5.50 -5.87
CA GLN A 194 3.66 5.13 -7.11
C GLN A 194 3.02 3.75 -6.92
N ASP A 195 1.71 3.65 -7.15
CA ASP A 195 0.94 2.42 -6.96
C ASP A 195 0.48 1.84 -8.30
N ASN A 196 -0.45 2.51 -8.94
CA ASN A 196 -1.07 2.06 -10.18
C ASN A 196 -1.23 3.21 -11.18
N TYR A 197 -1.88 2.93 -12.30
CA TYR A 197 -2.30 3.93 -13.27
C TYR A 197 -3.62 3.53 -13.92
N ALA A 198 -4.31 4.52 -14.47
CA ALA A 198 -5.41 4.28 -15.39
C ALA A 198 -5.41 5.35 -16.49
N TRP A 199 -6.45 5.38 -17.30
CA TRP A 199 -6.56 6.26 -18.43
C TRP A 199 -7.74 7.20 -18.25
N GLU A 200 -7.56 8.47 -18.51
CA GLU A 200 -8.65 9.41 -18.72
C GLU A 200 -8.87 9.63 -20.22
N VAL A 201 -10.11 9.88 -20.58
CA VAL A 201 -10.57 10.04 -21.95
C VAL A 201 -11.17 11.41 -22.15
N PHE A 202 -10.96 11.97 -23.33
CA PHE A 202 -11.42 13.28 -23.71
C PHE A 202 -12.21 13.21 -25.03
N GLY A 203 -13.18 14.08 -25.16
CA GLY A 203 -13.96 14.19 -26.35
C GLY A 203 -15.15 15.10 -26.17
N TRP A 204 -16.13 14.93 -27.00
CA TRP A 204 -17.40 15.62 -26.87
C TRP A 204 -18.60 14.71 -27.19
N VAL A 205 -19.71 15.05 -26.58
CA VAL A 205 -21.02 14.47 -26.84
C VAL A 205 -21.92 15.56 -27.43
N LYS A 206 -22.62 15.24 -28.49
CA LYS A 206 -23.63 16.12 -29.10
C LYS A 206 -24.98 15.44 -29.13
N GLN A 207 -26.01 16.13 -28.63
CA GLN A 207 -27.38 15.72 -28.70
C GLN A 207 -28.19 16.89 -29.23
N LYS A 208 -28.87 16.69 -30.40
CA LYS A 208 -29.52 17.78 -31.14
C LYS A 208 -28.52 18.91 -31.43
N ASP A 209 -28.79 20.14 -30.96
CA ASP A 209 -27.93 21.30 -31.18
C ASP A 209 -26.97 21.60 -30.01
N LYS A 210 -27.03 20.80 -28.95
CA LYS A 210 -26.16 20.98 -27.76
C LYS A 210 -24.95 20.09 -27.87
N LYS A 211 -23.78 20.71 -27.81
CA LYS A 211 -22.50 20.04 -27.72
C LYS A 211 -21.89 20.27 -26.31
N GLN A 212 -21.38 19.20 -25.69
CA GLN A 212 -20.74 19.20 -24.40
C GLN A 212 -19.41 18.46 -24.49
N ASP A 213 -18.32 19.10 -24.11
CA ASP A 213 -17.02 18.46 -23.99
C ASP A 213 -16.98 17.62 -22.71
N PHE A 214 -16.22 16.54 -22.73
CA PHE A 214 -16.00 15.69 -21.55
C PHE A 214 -14.54 15.37 -21.34
N GLN A 215 -14.19 15.22 -20.07
CA GLN A 215 -12.96 14.63 -19.57
C GLN A 215 -13.36 13.68 -18.44
N LEU A 216 -13.13 12.37 -18.62
CA LEU A 216 -13.62 11.33 -17.72
C LEU A 216 -12.48 10.39 -17.32
N LYS A 217 -12.36 10.16 -16.03
CA LYS A 217 -11.52 9.10 -15.44
C LYS A 217 -12.26 7.77 -15.46
N LEU A 218 -11.54 6.68 -15.17
CA LEU A 218 -12.12 5.35 -15.09
C LEU A 218 -13.27 5.29 -14.06
N GLY A 219 -14.43 4.78 -14.50
CA GLY A 219 -15.62 4.65 -13.65
C GLY A 219 -16.52 5.89 -13.60
N GLU A 220 -16.12 6.99 -14.22
CA GLU A 220 -16.96 8.16 -14.36
C GLU A 220 -17.93 8.01 -15.55
N GLY A 221 -19.09 8.63 -15.44
CA GLY A 221 -20.11 8.65 -16.46
C GLY A 221 -20.62 10.06 -16.72
N LEU A 222 -21.40 10.20 -17.79
CA LEU A 222 -22.00 11.47 -18.19
C LEU A 222 -23.51 11.27 -18.33
N ASP A 223 -24.31 12.18 -17.77
CA ASP A 223 -25.74 12.28 -18.04
C ASP A 223 -25.98 13.34 -19.12
N VAL A 224 -26.67 12.95 -20.16
CA VAL A 224 -27.02 13.85 -21.28
C VAL A 224 -28.55 13.78 -21.48
N ASN A 225 -29.26 14.74 -20.85
CA ASN A 225 -30.72 14.86 -20.93
C ASN A 225 -31.50 13.55 -20.69
N GLY A 226 -31.09 12.80 -19.61
CA GLY A 226 -31.75 11.56 -19.22
C GLY A 226 -31.17 10.30 -19.86
N ALA A 227 -30.20 10.42 -20.76
CA ALA A 227 -29.39 9.30 -21.22
C ALA A 227 -28.10 9.19 -20.38
N GLN A 228 -27.87 8.05 -19.72
CA GLN A 228 -26.65 7.76 -19.03
C GLN A 228 -25.62 7.17 -19.98
N LEU A 229 -24.45 7.80 -20.02
CA LEU A 229 -23.29 7.35 -20.78
C LEU A 229 -22.19 6.87 -19.82
N ILE A 230 -21.86 5.59 -19.88
CA ILE A 230 -20.69 5.04 -19.20
C ILE A 230 -19.61 4.86 -20.26
N MET A 231 -18.45 5.47 -20.06
CA MET A 231 -17.36 5.48 -21.02
C MET A 231 -16.13 4.80 -20.44
N LEU A 232 -15.64 3.77 -21.13
CA LEU A 232 -14.48 2.99 -20.70
C LEU A 232 -13.41 3.04 -21.78
N PHE A 233 -12.19 3.35 -21.40
CA PHE A 233 -11.03 3.26 -22.27
C PHE A 233 -10.66 1.80 -22.52
N VAL A 234 -10.56 1.41 -23.77
CA VAL A 234 -10.08 0.10 -24.21
C VAL A 234 -8.77 0.30 -24.96
N PRO A 235 -7.63 -0.02 -24.33
CA PRO A 235 -6.30 0.31 -24.90
C PRO A 235 -6.01 -0.43 -26.21
N ASN A 236 -6.55 -1.64 -26.37
CA ASN A 236 -6.32 -2.43 -27.57
C ASN A 236 -7.57 -3.24 -27.89
N TYR A 237 -8.34 -2.78 -28.87
CA TYR A 237 -9.56 -3.44 -29.32
C TYR A 237 -9.45 -3.88 -30.78
N GLU A 238 -9.86 -5.11 -31.05
CA GLU A 238 -9.96 -5.67 -32.38
C GLU A 238 -11.27 -6.46 -32.50
N ALA A 239 -12.15 -6.03 -33.41
CA ALA A 239 -13.45 -6.64 -33.58
C ALA A 239 -13.31 -8.12 -33.99
N GLY A 240 -14.07 -9.01 -33.32
CA GLY A 240 -14.08 -10.44 -33.62
C GLY A 240 -12.94 -11.24 -33.00
N LYS A 241 -12.07 -10.65 -32.19
CA LYS A 241 -11.07 -11.35 -31.39
C LYS A 241 -11.45 -11.36 -29.92
N GLU A 242 -11.46 -12.53 -29.31
CA GLU A 242 -11.64 -12.75 -27.86
C GLU A 242 -10.28 -12.75 -27.11
N GLU A 243 -9.25 -12.06 -27.65
CA GLU A 243 -7.96 -12.00 -26.98
C GLU A 243 -8.03 -11.11 -25.73
N PRO A 244 -7.24 -11.42 -24.68
CA PRO A 244 -7.13 -10.56 -23.51
C PRO A 244 -6.73 -9.14 -23.93
N ILE A 245 -7.38 -8.13 -23.34
CA ILE A 245 -7.09 -6.72 -23.61
C ILE A 245 -5.66 -6.44 -23.15
N LYS A 246 -4.76 -6.15 -24.10
CA LYS A 246 -3.39 -5.74 -23.79
C LYS A 246 -3.40 -4.33 -23.21
N PRO A 247 -2.69 -4.08 -22.10
CA PRO A 247 -2.69 -2.76 -21.46
C PRO A 247 -2.06 -1.65 -22.29
N ARG A 248 -1.14 -1.98 -23.23
CA ARG A 248 -0.54 -0.98 -24.13
C ARG A 248 -1.57 -0.50 -25.16
N PRO A 249 -1.72 0.81 -25.35
CA PRO A 249 -2.73 1.37 -26.25
C PRO A 249 -2.30 1.34 -27.73
N ASP A 250 -2.21 0.13 -28.30
CA ASP A 250 -1.86 -0.08 -29.70
C ASP A 250 -3.01 0.22 -30.65
N LYS A 251 -4.24 -0.06 -30.23
CA LYS A 251 -5.49 0.20 -30.98
C LYS A 251 -6.55 0.80 -30.05
N PRO A 252 -6.37 2.05 -29.60
CA PRO A 252 -7.21 2.68 -28.59
C PRO A 252 -8.62 2.91 -29.08
N HIS A 253 -9.61 2.48 -28.28
CA HIS A 253 -11.01 2.69 -28.48
C HIS A 253 -11.68 3.18 -27.20
N LEU A 254 -12.79 3.88 -27.35
CA LEU A 254 -13.72 4.21 -26.30
C LEU A 254 -14.90 3.24 -26.38
N LEU A 255 -15.10 2.41 -25.37
CA LEU A 255 -16.35 1.66 -25.20
C LEU A 255 -17.36 2.58 -24.55
N VAL A 256 -18.47 2.80 -25.22
CA VAL A 256 -19.59 3.58 -24.71
C VAL A 256 -20.77 2.66 -24.47
N ARG A 257 -21.33 2.73 -23.27
CA ARG A 257 -22.62 2.16 -22.90
C ARG A 257 -23.62 3.32 -22.79
N TYR A 258 -24.56 3.32 -23.67
CA TYR A 258 -25.71 4.25 -23.70
C TYR A 258 -26.89 3.56 -23.04
N GLN A 259 -27.50 4.19 -22.07
CA GLN A 259 -28.67 3.65 -21.37
C GLN A 259 -29.70 4.73 -21.09
N THR A 260 -30.95 4.44 -21.50
CA THR A 260 -32.17 5.17 -21.11
C THR A 260 -33.11 4.18 -20.43
N ASP A 261 -34.29 4.65 -20.01
CA ASP A 261 -35.35 3.78 -19.48
C ASP A 261 -35.88 2.77 -20.52
N GLU A 262 -35.75 3.09 -21.80
CA GLU A 262 -36.33 2.31 -22.89
C GLU A 262 -35.31 1.52 -23.70
N GLU A 263 -34.03 1.92 -23.66
CA GLU A 263 -33.04 1.39 -24.59
C GLU A 263 -31.66 1.27 -23.92
N ARG A 264 -30.94 0.20 -24.32
CA ARG A 264 -29.54 0.01 -23.98
C ARG A 264 -28.74 -0.37 -25.22
N GLN A 265 -27.68 0.39 -25.51
CA GLN A 265 -26.77 0.15 -26.61
C GLN A 265 -25.33 0.20 -26.17
N GLU A 266 -24.44 -0.55 -26.85
CA GLU A 266 -23.01 -0.49 -26.67
C GLU A 266 -22.31 -0.25 -28.01
N ALA A 267 -21.26 0.56 -28.00
CA ALA A 267 -20.46 0.78 -29.17
C ALA A 267 -19.01 1.06 -28.85
N PHE A 268 -18.10 0.60 -29.72
CA PHE A 268 -16.69 0.96 -29.71
C PHE A 268 -16.44 2.11 -30.70
N ILE A 269 -15.74 3.13 -30.24
CA ILE A 269 -15.38 4.33 -31.02
C ILE A 269 -13.86 4.39 -31.12
N PRO A 270 -13.26 4.25 -32.31
CA PRO A 270 -11.83 4.40 -32.48
C PRO A 270 -11.38 5.84 -32.15
N LEU A 271 -10.13 5.98 -31.70
CA LEU A 271 -9.51 7.30 -31.50
C LEU A 271 -9.63 8.17 -32.74
N GLY A 272 -10.00 9.43 -32.56
CA GLY A 272 -10.19 10.42 -33.63
C GLY A 272 -11.44 10.19 -34.50
N LYS A 273 -12.37 9.36 -34.07
CA LYS A 273 -13.62 9.06 -34.79
C LYS A 273 -14.83 9.48 -34.00
N THR A 274 -15.91 9.74 -34.77
CA THR A 274 -17.25 10.03 -34.27
C THR A 274 -18.16 8.84 -34.50
N LYS A 275 -19.06 8.57 -33.57
CA LYS A 275 -20.12 7.57 -33.74
C LYS A 275 -21.43 8.03 -33.12
N LYS A 276 -22.55 7.75 -33.80
CA LYS A 276 -23.89 7.97 -33.26
C LYS A 276 -24.36 6.72 -32.54
N ILE A 277 -24.89 6.90 -31.31
CA ILE A 277 -25.43 5.85 -30.44
C ILE A 277 -26.72 6.40 -29.83
N GLY A 278 -27.84 5.73 -30.10
CA GLY A 278 -29.16 6.28 -29.75
C GLY A 278 -29.36 7.65 -30.42
N ASP A 279 -29.68 8.65 -29.63
CA ASP A 279 -29.89 10.02 -30.04
C ASP A 279 -28.69 10.96 -29.83
N VAL A 280 -27.54 10.41 -29.38
CA VAL A 280 -26.30 11.17 -29.15
C VAL A 280 -25.22 10.84 -30.17
N GLU A 281 -24.40 11.82 -30.50
CA GLU A 281 -23.20 11.68 -31.31
C GLU A 281 -21.97 11.91 -30.42
N ILE A 282 -21.02 10.99 -30.45
CA ILE A 282 -19.87 10.99 -29.53
C ILE A 282 -18.57 10.98 -30.34
N PHE A 283 -17.66 11.87 -30.03
CA PHE A 283 -16.33 11.94 -30.60
C PHE A 283 -15.29 11.58 -29.53
N PHE A 284 -14.41 10.64 -29.83
CA PHE A 284 -13.26 10.28 -28.99
C PHE A 284 -12.02 11.04 -29.49
N GLU A 285 -11.62 12.09 -28.77
CA GLU A 285 -10.57 13.03 -29.19
C GLU A 285 -9.18 12.54 -28.83
N LYS A 286 -8.94 12.26 -27.55
CA LYS A 286 -7.66 11.83 -27.00
C LYS A 286 -7.81 11.07 -25.70
N TYR A 287 -6.74 10.47 -25.27
CA TYR A 287 -6.60 9.85 -23.95
C TYR A 287 -5.26 10.21 -23.35
N GLN A 288 -5.12 10.15 -22.04
CA GLN A 288 -3.84 10.28 -21.34
C GLN A 288 -3.84 9.43 -20.09
N PRO A 289 -2.65 8.94 -19.65
CA PRO A 289 -2.57 8.23 -18.39
C PRO A 289 -2.68 9.21 -17.23
N TYR A 290 -3.29 8.74 -16.12
CA TYR A 290 -3.20 9.39 -14.82
C TYR A 290 -2.60 8.43 -13.80
N SER A 291 -1.96 8.99 -12.77
CA SER A 291 -1.23 8.22 -11.77
C SER A 291 -2.08 7.96 -10.54
N GLY A 292 -2.11 6.70 -10.12
CA GLY A 292 -2.55 6.30 -8.79
C GLY A 292 -1.36 6.32 -7.83
N LEU A 293 -1.46 7.14 -6.80
CA LEU A 293 -0.43 7.36 -5.79
C LEU A 293 -0.96 7.03 -4.39
N TYR A 294 -0.07 6.72 -3.46
CA TYR A 294 -0.38 6.66 -2.03
C TYR A 294 0.49 7.62 -1.25
N LEU A 295 -0.14 8.57 -0.55
CA LEU A 295 0.54 9.39 0.43
C LEU A 295 0.39 8.77 1.82
N LYS A 296 1.52 8.44 2.46
CA LYS A 296 1.57 7.79 3.77
C LYS A 296 2.33 8.63 4.78
N LYS A 297 1.90 8.54 6.04
CA LYS A 297 2.56 9.12 7.20
C LYS A 297 2.50 8.12 8.35
N ALA A 298 3.60 7.95 9.08
CA ALA A 298 3.61 7.16 10.30
C ALA A 298 4.68 7.69 11.25
N LYS A 299 4.38 7.66 12.55
CA LYS A 299 5.36 7.97 13.61
C LYS A 299 6.16 6.71 13.95
N GLY A 300 7.36 6.88 14.50
CA GLY A 300 8.17 5.76 15.00
C GLY A 300 9.10 5.09 13.99
N LEU A 301 9.07 5.46 12.71
CA LEU A 301 9.92 4.86 11.68
C LEU A 301 11.42 5.00 11.96
N GLU A 302 11.87 6.15 12.49
CA GLU A 302 13.29 6.34 12.82
C GLU A 302 13.71 5.46 14.01
N VAL A 303 12.82 5.26 14.98
CA VAL A 303 13.04 4.32 16.09
C VAL A 303 13.10 2.88 15.57
N LEU A 304 12.24 2.53 14.60
CA LEU A 304 12.24 1.23 13.96
C LEU A 304 13.56 0.95 13.22
N LYS A 305 14.05 1.91 12.44
CA LYS A 305 15.37 1.83 11.77
C LYS A 305 16.50 1.66 12.77
N LEU A 306 16.50 2.43 13.87
CA LEU A 306 17.47 2.28 14.95
C LEU A 306 17.41 0.89 15.57
N GLY A 307 16.22 0.36 15.80
CA GLY A 307 16.01 -0.99 16.32
C GLY A 307 16.63 -2.07 15.42
N TYR A 308 16.39 -2.01 14.11
CA TYR A 308 17.02 -2.92 13.14
C TYR A 308 18.54 -2.78 13.10
N PHE A 309 19.07 -1.56 13.13
CA PHE A 309 20.51 -1.34 13.21
C PHE A 309 21.13 -2.00 14.44
N LEU A 310 20.51 -1.84 15.61
CA LEU A 310 20.99 -2.47 16.86
C LEU A 310 20.87 -3.99 16.82
N LEU A 311 19.82 -4.55 16.18
CA LEU A 311 19.71 -5.99 15.99
C LEU A 311 20.89 -6.54 15.18
N ILE A 312 21.17 -5.95 14.01
CA ILE A 312 22.29 -6.36 13.15
C ILE A 312 23.62 -6.23 13.89
N LEU A 313 23.84 -5.11 14.57
CA LEU A 313 25.05 -4.86 15.36
C LEU A 313 25.20 -5.90 16.50
N GLY A 314 24.11 -6.20 17.20
CA GLY A 314 24.11 -7.16 18.30
C GLY A 314 24.43 -8.59 17.82
N VAL A 315 23.88 -9.01 16.68
CA VAL A 315 24.21 -10.30 16.04
C VAL A 315 25.69 -10.33 15.64
N GLY A 316 26.19 -9.28 14.97
CA GLY A 316 27.60 -9.19 14.55
C GLY A 316 28.59 -9.27 15.73
N LEU A 317 28.31 -8.52 16.80
CA LEU A 317 29.13 -8.56 18.02
C LEU A 317 29.07 -9.94 18.71
N GLY A 318 27.91 -10.60 18.70
CA GLY A 318 27.72 -11.94 19.21
C GLY A 318 28.57 -12.97 18.45
N TYR A 319 28.50 -12.93 17.14
CA TYR A 319 29.28 -13.81 16.24
C TYR A 319 30.81 -13.59 16.45
N PHE A 320 31.26 -12.35 16.50
CA PHE A 320 32.65 -12.03 16.71
C PHE A 320 33.15 -12.52 18.09
N SER A 321 32.33 -12.40 19.12
CA SER A 321 32.62 -12.93 20.46
C SER A 321 32.73 -14.46 20.48
N PHE A 322 31.92 -15.14 19.67
CA PHE A 322 31.96 -16.60 19.49
C PHE A 322 33.26 -17.05 18.81
N LEU A 323 33.67 -16.42 17.71
CA LEU A 323 34.91 -16.73 17.00
C LEU A 323 36.17 -16.55 17.89
N ARG A 324 36.18 -15.53 18.73
CA ARG A 324 37.28 -15.31 19.67
C ARG A 324 37.41 -16.39 20.76
N ARG A 325 36.30 -17.04 21.14
CA ARG A 325 36.28 -18.12 22.10
C ARG A 325 36.76 -19.46 21.52
N GLY A 326 36.47 -19.73 20.25
CA GLY A 326 36.89 -20.94 19.57
C GLY A 326 38.38 -20.98 19.20
N ARG A 327 39.07 -19.82 19.35
CA ARG A 327 40.53 -19.71 19.10
C ARG A 327 41.38 -19.76 20.39
N ARG A 328 40.75 -19.94 21.55
CA ARG A 328 41.38 -20.18 22.84
C ARG A 328 41.12 -21.60 23.33
#